data_716b7fa805062eb2f0b41cd1ec0d40a3
#
_entry.id   716b7fa805062eb2f0b41cd1ec0d40a3
#
_cell.length_a   1.000
_cell.length_b   1.000
_cell.length_c   1.000
_cell.angle_alpha   90.00
_cell.angle_beta   90.00
_cell.angle_gamma   90.00
#
_symmetry.space_group_name_H-M   'P 1'
#
loop_
_entity.id
_entity.type
_entity.pdbx_description
1 polymer ?
#
loop_
_entity_poly.entity_id
_entity_poly.type
_entity_poly.pdbx_seq_one_letter_code
_entity_poly.pdbx_strand_id
1 'polypeptide(L)'
;MELDTPWQDAPSPLRSGWRERVANLDGECVFSVDYRVCSQCRLAWVEEPYTVPEYQGCGLASAGLTALRDEYGDVSWHTLGGHLRDAKAFWIAVGSGVPGGYQKHELCPHVDPG
;
A
#
# COMPACT_ATOMS: atom_id res chain seq x y z
N MET A 1 -13.41 -8.28 13.11
CA MET A 1 -13.94 -7.16 12.29
C MET A 1 -14.31 -7.67 10.92
N GLU A 2 -15.50 -7.37 10.46
CA GLU A 2 -15.98 -7.80 9.17
C GLU A 2 -16.19 -6.56 8.30
N LEU A 3 -15.50 -6.49 7.16
CA LEU A 3 -15.60 -5.36 6.23
C LEU A 3 -16.86 -5.49 5.38
N ASP A 4 -17.40 -4.33 4.94
CA ASP A 4 -18.63 -4.27 4.13
C ASP A 4 -18.51 -5.07 2.83
N THR A 5 -17.37 -4.96 2.18
CA THR A 5 -17.05 -5.69 0.94
C THR A 5 -15.57 -6.04 0.97
N PRO A 6 -15.12 -6.94 0.08
CA PRO A 6 -13.68 -7.09 -0.15
C PRO A 6 -13.06 -5.75 -0.50
N TRP A 7 -11.74 -5.65 -0.41
CA TRP A 7 -11.00 -4.43 -0.68
C TRP A 7 -11.48 -3.74 -1.96
N GLN A 8 -11.77 -2.45 -1.86
CA GLN A 8 -12.21 -1.64 -3.00
C GLN A 8 -11.03 -0.92 -3.63
N ASP A 9 -11.13 -0.65 -4.94
CA ASP A 9 -10.05 -0.06 -5.72
C ASP A 9 -10.61 1.02 -6.62
N ALA A 10 -9.88 2.15 -6.70
CA ALA A 10 -10.26 3.29 -7.53
C ALA A 10 -9.02 4.11 -7.87
N PRO A 11 -9.08 5.01 -8.88
CA PRO A 11 -7.99 5.95 -9.09
C PRO A 11 -7.76 6.80 -7.85
N SER A 12 -6.48 7.05 -7.52
CA SER A 12 -6.16 7.89 -6.36
C SER A 12 -6.60 9.33 -6.60
N PRO A 13 -7.33 9.95 -5.66
CA PRO A 13 -7.71 11.36 -5.80
C PRO A 13 -6.55 12.32 -5.57
N LEU A 14 -5.45 11.86 -4.98
CA LEU A 14 -4.31 12.71 -4.60
C LEU A 14 -3.11 12.55 -5.53
N ARG A 15 -2.96 11.40 -6.19
CA ARG A 15 -1.80 11.10 -7.03
C ARG A 15 -2.23 10.64 -8.40
N SER A 16 -2.01 11.49 -9.41
CA SER A 16 -2.34 11.15 -10.79
C SER A 16 -1.57 9.91 -11.25
N GLY A 17 -2.29 8.97 -11.84
CA GLY A 17 -1.70 7.72 -12.33
C GLY A 17 -1.57 6.62 -11.29
N TRP A 18 -1.87 6.92 -10.03
CA TRP A 18 -1.87 5.95 -8.95
C TRP A 18 -3.28 5.44 -8.70
N ARG A 19 -3.37 4.32 -7.99
CA ARG A 19 -4.65 3.79 -7.54
C ARG A 19 -4.72 3.85 -6.02
N GLU A 20 -5.94 3.82 -5.50
CA GLU A 20 -6.19 3.78 -4.06
C GLU A 20 -6.90 2.47 -3.72
N ARG A 21 -6.39 1.75 -2.74
CA ARG A 21 -7.04 0.58 -2.19
C ARG A 21 -7.63 0.96 -0.83
N VAL A 22 -8.91 0.68 -0.63
CA VAL A 22 -9.61 1.08 0.58
C VAL A 22 -10.37 -0.07 1.21
N ALA A 23 -10.57 0.03 2.52
CA ALA A 23 -11.46 -0.84 3.27
C ALA A 23 -12.56 0.02 3.89
N ASN A 24 -13.80 -0.43 3.76
CA ASN A 24 -14.96 0.24 4.34
C ASN A 24 -15.62 -0.65 5.39
N LEU A 25 -16.12 -0.01 6.44
CA LEU A 25 -16.87 -0.65 7.50
C LEU A 25 -18.10 0.21 7.80
N ASP A 26 -19.28 -0.36 7.68
CA ASP A 26 -20.55 0.35 7.89
C ASP A 26 -20.66 1.63 7.06
N GLY A 27 -20.18 1.57 5.81
CA GLY A 27 -20.23 2.69 4.88
C GLY A 27 -19.14 3.74 5.08
N GLU A 28 -18.23 3.55 6.02
CA GLU A 28 -17.14 4.48 6.29
C GLU A 28 -15.79 3.89 5.84
N CYS A 29 -14.97 4.71 5.20
CA CYS A 29 -13.59 4.32 4.87
C CYS A 29 -12.77 4.28 6.16
N VAL A 30 -12.28 3.10 6.53
CA VAL A 30 -11.49 2.91 7.74
C VAL A 30 -10.00 2.72 7.47
N PHE A 31 -9.64 2.41 6.22
CA PHE A 31 -8.25 2.26 5.80
C PHE A 31 -8.11 2.64 4.33
N SER A 32 -7.00 3.28 3.98
CA SER A 32 -6.66 3.54 2.58
C SER A 32 -5.16 3.50 2.36
N VAL A 33 -4.74 3.17 1.15
CA VAL A 33 -3.35 3.23 0.73
C VAL A 33 -3.30 3.51 -0.78
N ASP A 34 -2.41 4.41 -1.18
CA ASP A 34 -2.12 4.64 -2.59
C ASP A 34 -1.07 3.64 -3.05
N TYR A 35 -1.23 3.10 -4.27
CA TYR A 35 -0.26 2.17 -4.82
C TYR A 35 -0.11 2.31 -6.32
N ARG A 36 1.01 1.85 -6.84
CA ARG A 36 1.29 1.81 -8.27
C ARG A 36 2.12 0.58 -8.58
N VAL A 37 1.85 -0.06 -9.73
CA VAL A 37 2.54 -1.29 -10.15
C VAL A 37 3.08 -1.12 -11.55
N CYS A 38 4.33 -1.51 -11.77
CA CYS A 38 4.91 -1.66 -13.09
C CYS A 38 5.26 -3.13 -13.33
N SER A 39 4.47 -3.81 -14.15
CA SER A 39 4.68 -5.22 -14.44
C SER A 39 5.93 -5.46 -15.29
N GLN A 40 6.32 -4.50 -16.12
CA GLN A 40 7.52 -4.62 -16.95
C GLN A 40 8.80 -4.64 -16.12
N CYS A 41 8.88 -3.79 -15.10
CA CYS A 41 10.03 -3.71 -14.21
C CYS A 41 9.91 -4.64 -13.01
N ARG A 42 8.73 -5.22 -12.79
CA ARG A 42 8.40 -6.02 -11.61
C ARG A 42 8.61 -5.22 -10.32
N LEU A 43 8.19 -3.96 -10.35
CA LEU A 43 8.28 -3.04 -9.23
C LEU A 43 6.89 -2.55 -8.86
N ALA A 44 6.68 -2.32 -7.57
CA ALA A 44 5.45 -1.74 -7.09
C ALA A 44 5.76 -0.81 -5.92
N TRP A 45 4.91 0.19 -5.72
CA TRP A 45 5.09 1.20 -4.68
C TRP A 45 3.78 1.38 -3.92
N VAL A 46 3.90 1.61 -2.62
CA VAL A 46 2.78 2.03 -1.76
C VAL A 46 3.16 3.33 -1.08
N GLU A 47 2.17 4.20 -0.90
CA GLU A 47 2.37 5.47 -0.19
C GLU A 47 1.19 5.77 0.72
N GLU A 48 1.49 6.37 1.84
CA GLU A 48 0.52 6.89 2.81
C GLU A 48 -0.56 5.89 3.22
N PRO A 49 -0.18 4.67 3.69
CA PRO A 49 -1.18 3.81 4.30
C PRO A 49 -1.75 4.51 5.53
N TYR A 50 -3.07 4.61 5.59
CA TYR A 50 -3.75 5.31 6.67
C TYR A 50 -4.90 4.49 7.23
N THR A 51 -4.90 4.32 8.55
CA THR A 51 -6.01 3.70 9.27
C THR A 51 -6.61 4.75 10.21
N VAL A 52 -7.94 4.91 10.19
CA VAL A 52 -8.57 5.84 11.11
C VAL A 52 -8.27 5.45 12.56
N PRO A 53 -8.15 6.43 13.49
CA PRO A 53 -7.67 6.15 14.85
C PRO A 53 -8.41 5.05 15.60
N GLU A 54 -9.72 4.95 15.39
CA GLU A 54 -10.56 3.94 16.05
C GLU A 54 -10.19 2.51 15.73
N TYR A 55 -9.54 2.29 14.58
CA TYR A 55 -9.19 0.95 14.08
C TYR A 55 -7.69 0.73 13.97
N GLN A 56 -6.88 1.64 14.50
CA GLN A 56 -5.44 1.42 14.57
C GLN A 56 -5.13 0.29 15.55
N GLY A 57 -4.15 -0.52 15.21
CA GLY A 57 -3.79 -1.69 16.02
C GLY A 57 -4.62 -2.93 15.76
N CYS A 58 -5.61 -2.87 14.85
CA CYS A 58 -6.43 -4.03 14.49
C CYS A 58 -5.86 -4.86 13.33
N GLY A 59 -4.71 -4.47 12.80
CA GLY A 59 -4.07 -5.18 11.69
C GLY A 59 -4.61 -4.84 10.32
N LEU A 60 -5.41 -3.76 10.16
CA LEU A 60 -5.96 -3.35 8.87
C LEU A 60 -4.88 -3.00 7.85
N ALA A 61 -3.86 -2.23 8.26
CA ALA A 61 -2.80 -1.84 7.35
C ALA A 61 -2.01 -3.07 6.87
N SER A 62 -1.67 -3.98 7.78
CA SER A 62 -1.00 -5.23 7.42
C SER A 62 -1.86 -6.07 6.47
N ALA A 63 -3.16 -6.18 6.75
CA ALA A 63 -4.08 -6.94 5.91
C ALA A 63 -4.22 -6.32 4.52
N GLY A 64 -4.27 -4.98 4.44
CA GLY A 64 -4.36 -4.27 3.16
C GLY A 64 -3.13 -4.47 2.30
N LEU A 65 -1.95 -4.37 2.89
CA LEU A 65 -0.70 -4.60 2.18
C LEU A 65 -0.57 -6.07 1.76
N THR A 66 -0.99 -7.01 2.61
CA THR A 66 -1.00 -8.43 2.27
C THR A 66 -1.92 -8.71 1.07
N ALA A 67 -3.11 -8.10 1.03
CA ALA A 67 -4.03 -8.26 -0.08
C ALA A 67 -3.41 -7.78 -1.40
N LEU A 68 -2.70 -6.65 -1.39
CA LEU A 68 -1.99 -6.16 -2.56
C LEU A 68 -0.87 -7.12 -2.99
N ARG A 69 -0.10 -7.65 -2.05
CA ARG A 69 0.96 -8.61 -2.35
C ARG A 69 0.41 -9.89 -2.96
N ASP A 70 -0.73 -10.36 -2.47
CA ASP A 70 -1.36 -11.57 -3.00
C ASP A 70 -1.86 -11.36 -4.43
N GLU A 71 -2.37 -10.16 -4.72
CA GLU A 71 -2.87 -9.81 -6.05
C GLU A 71 -1.72 -9.61 -7.06
N TYR A 72 -0.61 -9.04 -6.62
CA TYR A 72 0.55 -8.74 -7.46
C TYR A 72 1.78 -9.46 -6.92
N GLY A 73 1.75 -10.79 -6.96
CA GLY A 73 2.72 -11.63 -6.26
C GLY A 73 4.11 -11.70 -6.85
N ASP A 74 4.32 -11.19 -8.07
CA ASP A 74 5.59 -11.32 -8.80
C ASP A 74 6.37 -10.01 -8.90
N VAL A 75 6.04 -9.03 -8.07
CA VAL A 75 6.74 -7.74 -8.04
C VAL A 75 7.45 -7.54 -6.70
N SER A 76 8.47 -6.68 -6.69
CA SER A 76 9.04 -6.18 -5.43
C SER A 76 8.29 -4.93 -4.98
N TRP A 77 8.12 -4.78 -3.67
CA TRP A 77 7.33 -3.70 -3.08
C TRP A 77 8.22 -2.68 -2.41
N HIS A 78 7.96 -1.40 -2.67
CA HIS A 78 8.78 -0.29 -2.23
C HIS A 78 7.93 0.88 -1.77
N THR A 79 8.57 1.90 -1.23
CA THR A 79 8.00 3.22 -0.99
C THR A 79 8.84 4.25 -1.74
N LEU A 80 8.29 5.44 -2.02
CA LEU A 80 9.03 6.51 -2.67
C LEU A 80 9.96 7.22 -1.70
N GLY A 81 9.47 7.47 -0.49
CA GLY A 81 10.25 8.10 0.56
C GLY A 81 10.85 7.09 1.52
N GLY A 82 11.74 7.55 2.39
CA GLY A 82 12.19 6.74 3.50
C GLY A 82 11.09 6.58 4.54
N HIS A 83 11.24 5.59 5.40
CA HIS A 83 10.27 5.35 6.46
C HIS A 83 10.39 6.40 7.55
N LEU A 84 9.26 6.97 7.96
CA LEU A 84 9.24 7.88 9.11
C LEU A 84 9.67 7.13 10.37
N ARG A 85 10.34 7.83 11.27
CA ARG A 85 10.87 7.25 12.49
C ARG A 85 9.81 6.49 13.29
N ASP A 86 8.62 7.07 13.43
CA ASP A 86 7.54 6.48 14.21
C ASP A 86 6.88 5.29 13.52
N ALA A 87 7.07 5.15 12.20
CA ALA A 87 6.50 4.05 11.43
C ALA A 87 7.52 2.96 11.13
N LYS A 88 8.77 3.11 11.57
CA LYS A 88 9.84 2.21 11.18
C LYS A 88 9.59 0.76 11.62
N ALA A 89 9.11 0.58 12.84
CA ALA A 89 8.79 -0.77 13.35
C ALA A 89 7.70 -1.44 12.54
N PHE A 90 6.67 -0.68 12.12
CA PHE A 90 5.61 -1.17 11.24
C PHE A 90 6.19 -1.67 9.92
N TRP A 91 7.03 -0.85 9.27
CA TRP A 91 7.60 -1.19 7.96
C TRP A 91 8.54 -2.40 8.05
N ILE A 92 9.31 -2.52 9.11
CA ILE A 92 10.16 -3.70 9.34
C ILE A 92 9.30 -4.95 9.47
N ALA A 93 8.23 -4.88 10.26
CA ALA A 93 7.34 -6.01 10.48
C ALA A 93 6.64 -6.46 9.20
N VAL A 94 6.05 -5.53 8.44
CA VAL A 94 5.31 -5.89 7.23
C VAL A 94 6.22 -6.22 6.06
N GLY A 95 7.45 -5.72 6.05
CA GLY A 95 8.42 -5.97 4.98
C GLY A 95 9.21 -7.26 5.13
N SER A 96 9.14 -7.90 6.29
CA SER A 96 9.89 -9.13 6.54
C SER A 96 9.45 -10.23 5.58
N GLY A 97 10.39 -10.79 4.81
CA GLY A 97 10.10 -11.81 3.81
C GLY A 97 9.44 -11.31 2.54
N VAL A 98 9.21 -10.01 2.40
CA VAL A 98 8.59 -9.41 1.21
C VAL A 98 9.68 -8.98 0.23
N PRO A 99 9.63 -9.38 -1.06
CA PRO A 99 10.57 -8.86 -2.04
C PRO A 99 10.52 -7.34 -2.07
N GLY A 100 11.68 -6.69 -1.97
CA GLY A 100 11.80 -5.23 -1.89
C GLY A 100 11.65 -4.68 -0.48
N GLY A 101 10.95 -5.38 0.43
CA GLY A 101 10.82 -5.03 1.85
C GLY A 101 10.27 -3.63 2.12
N TYR A 102 9.53 -3.05 1.18
CA TYR A 102 9.02 -1.67 1.23
C TYR A 102 10.13 -0.62 1.40
N GLN A 103 11.34 -0.96 0.97
CA GLN A 103 12.45 -0.01 1.00
C GLN A 103 12.30 1.05 -0.07
N LYS A 104 12.90 2.22 0.15
CA LYS A 104 12.83 3.33 -0.80
C LYS A 104 13.36 2.92 -2.17
N HIS A 105 12.62 3.27 -3.22
CA HIS A 105 13.01 3.05 -4.61
C HIS A 105 12.34 4.09 -5.48
N GLU A 106 13.09 4.71 -6.39
CA GLU A 106 12.53 5.68 -7.32
C GLU A 106 11.60 5.01 -8.32
N LEU A 107 10.63 5.77 -8.83
CA LEU A 107 9.75 5.28 -9.90
C LEU A 107 10.58 4.97 -11.14
N CYS A 108 10.23 3.87 -11.82
CA CYS A 108 10.89 3.51 -13.05
C CYS A 108 10.38 4.40 -14.21
N PRO A 109 11.11 4.48 -15.35
CA PRO A 109 10.69 5.32 -16.48
C PRO A 109 9.34 4.95 -17.08
N HIS A 110 8.87 3.72 -16.90
CA HIS A 110 7.56 3.29 -17.44
C HIS A 110 6.39 3.93 -16.73
N VAL A 111 6.52 4.23 -15.42
CA VAL A 111 5.43 4.84 -14.63
C VAL A 111 5.69 6.31 -14.34
N ASP A 112 6.92 6.77 -14.52
CA ASP A 112 7.30 8.18 -14.40
C ASP A 112 8.22 8.54 -15.58
N PRO A 113 7.65 8.81 -16.76
CA PRO A 113 8.44 9.06 -17.97
C PRO A 113 9.10 10.43 -17.99
N GLY A 114 8.77 11.29 -17.06
CA GLY A 114 9.29 12.66 -17.03
C GLY A 114 10.29 12.93 -15.93
#